data_1d31df20df831e6e87db90ec5c54ab93
#
_entry.id   1d31df20df831e6e87db90ec5c54ab93
#
_cell.length_a   1.000
_cell.length_b   1.000
_cell.length_c   1.000
_cell.angle_alpha   90.00
_cell.angle_beta   90.00
_cell.angle_gamma   90.00
#
_symmetry.space_group_name_H-M   'P 1'
#
loop_
_entity.id
_entity.type
_entity.pdbx_description
1 polymer ?
#
loop_
_entity_poly.entity_id
_entity_poly.type
_entity_poly.pdbx_seq_one_letter_code
_entity_poly.pdbx_strand_id
1 'polypeptide(L)'
;MCIRDRANSEVMMAVNLGTRGITDACNLLEYCNHPGGTKYSDLRIKHGQKDPYGFKTWCLGNEMDGPWQIGHKTMDEYGRLAEETAKAMKLIDPSIEFVVCGSSNKDMPTFALWEDHVLSHTYDYVDYLSLHTYYGNRSDDSNDFLAKSDDMDEFIHTIIATCDYVKAKKRSKKNMYLSFDEWNVWYHSNAADNDITENHPWQIAPPLLEDIYNFEDALLVGLMLIVLIRHSDRVKVACLAQLINVIAPIMTDPNGGGSWKQTIFYPFMHASKYGRGVALQPVISSTEHETSGHGSITDVEAVAVYNEEKEEVTIFAVNRNLKEDIVLNTDVRSFEGYRVAEHIVLESDDLKLSLIHI
;
A
#
# COMPACT_ATOMS: atom_id res chain seq x y z
N MET A 1 -16.69 12.92 2.21
CA MET A 1 -16.22 14.12 1.49
C MET A 1 -15.37 15.02 2.38
N CYS A 2 -15.90 15.61 3.45
CA CYS A 2 -15.13 16.56 4.27
C CYS A 2 -13.79 16.05 4.82
N ILE A 3 -13.65 14.74 5.10
CA ILE A 3 -12.37 14.17 5.58
C ILE A 3 -11.35 14.13 4.45
N ARG A 4 -11.72 13.64 3.28
CA ARG A 4 -10.87 13.62 2.09
C ARG A 4 -10.38 15.02 1.74
N ASP A 5 -11.29 15.98 1.64
CA ASP A 5 -10.98 17.35 1.25
C ASP A 5 -10.05 18.03 2.26
N ARG A 6 -10.25 17.79 3.57
CA ARG A 6 -9.37 18.29 4.64
C ARG A 6 -7.99 17.62 4.66
N ALA A 7 -7.94 16.34 4.29
CA ALA A 7 -6.68 15.61 4.19
C ALA A 7 -5.95 15.87 2.87
N ASN A 8 -6.57 16.56 1.92
CA ASN A 8 -6.08 16.76 0.56
C ASN A 8 -5.68 15.42 -0.10
N SER A 9 -6.57 14.43 0.04
CA SER A 9 -6.37 13.07 -0.46
C SER A 9 -7.30 12.77 -1.62
N GLU A 10 -6.85 11.95 -2.56
CA GLU A 10 -7.71 11.36 -3.58
C GLU A 10 -8.46 10.15 -3.03
N VAL A 11 -9.54 9.77 -3.71
CA VAL A 11 -10.31 8.57 -3.38
C VAL A 11 -10.06 7.51 -4.43
N MET A 12 -9.65 6.33 -3.98
CA MET A 12 -9.68 5.11 -4.76
C MET A 12 -10.90 4.29 -4.32
N MET A 13 -11.84 4.08 -5.22
CA MET A 13 -13.11 3.41 -4.94
C MET A 13 -13.07 1.96 -5.45
N ALA A 14 -13.44 1.00 -4.61
CA ALA A 14 -13.53 -0.40 -5.02
C ALA A 14 -14.97 -0.80 -5.36
N VAL A 15 -15.13 -1.56 -6.44
CA VAL A 15 -16.39 -2.22 -6.79
C VAL A 15 -16.36 -3.70 -6.39
N ASN A 16 -17.47 -4.24 -5.95
CA ASN A 16 -17.58 -5.65 -5.59
C ASN A 16 -17.76 -6.51 -6.86
N LEU A 17 -16.75 -7.28 -7.23
CA LEU A 17 -16.80 -8.27 -8.31
C LEU A 17 -16.83 -9.73 -7.80
N GLY A 18 -16.87 -9.95 -6.50
CA GLY A 18 -17.02 -11.27 -5.90
C GLY A 18 -18.49 -11.74 -5.93
N THR A 19 -19.34 -11.07 -5.18
CA THR A 19 -20.77 -11.38 -5.03
C THR A 19 -21.70 -10.51 -5.89
N ARG A 20 -21.14 -9.49 -6.58
CA ARG A 20 -21.85 -8.60 -7.51
C ARG A 20 -21.15 -8.62 -8.87
N GLY A 21 -21.63 -7.81 -9.80
CA GLY A 21 -21.10 -7.82 -11.17
C GLY A 21 -21.14 -6.47 -11.86
N ILE A 22 -21.03 -6.49 -13.18
CA ILE A 22 -20.92 -5.32 -14.07
C ILE A 22 -21.99 -4.27 -13.80
N THR A 23 -23.24 -4.69 -13.69
CA THR A 23 -24.36 -3.77 -13.48
C THR A 23 -24.25 -3.00 -12.17
N ASP A 24 -23.85 -3.68 -11.08
CA ASP A 24 -23.71 -3.02 -9.77
C ASP A 24 -22.52 -2.05 -9.76
N ALA A 25 -21.42 -2.40 -10.43
CA ALA A 25 -20.27 -1.52 -10.60
C ALA A 25 -20.65 -0.25 -11.39
N CYS A 26 -21.38 -0.41 -12.49
CA CYS A 26 -21.90 0.70 -13.27
C CYS A 26 -22.87 1.58 -12.47
N ASN A 27 -23.76 0.97 -11.69
CA ASN A 27 -24.71 1.69 -10.83
C ASN A 27 -23.99 2.54 -9.76
N LEU A 28 -22.93 2.02 -9.16
CA LEU A 28 -22.12 2.76 -8.20
C LEU A 28 -21.39 3.93 -8.86
N LEU A 29 -20.78 3.70 -10.03
CA LEU A 29 -20.13 4.76 -10.79
C LEU A 29 -21.12 5.85 -11.21
N GLU A 30 -22.30 5.47 -11.70
CA GLU A 30 -23.38 6.39 -12.05
C GLU A 30 -23.78 7.28 -10.86
N TYR A 31 -23.95 6.66 -9.67
CA TYR A 31 -24.21 7.40 -8.44
C TYR A 31 -23.10 8.39 -8.11
N CYS A 32 -21.84 7.98 -8.23
CA CYS A 32 -20.69 8.81 -7.84
C CYS A 32 -20.37 9.90 -8.86
N ASN A 33 -20.33 9.58 -10.15
CA ASN A 33 -19.69 10.42 -11.15
C ASN A 33 -20.64 11.01 -12.20
N HIS A 34 -21.82 10.42 -12.45
CA HIS A 34 -22.70 10.92 -13.49
C HIS A 34 -23.39 12.22 -13.05
N PRO A 35 -23.44 13.27 -13.90
CA PRO A 35 -23.91 14.59 -13.49
C PRO A 35 -25.40 14.64 -13.07
N GLY A 36 -26.30 13.89 -13.73
CA GLY A 36 -27.74 13.88 -13.43
C GLY A 36 -28.56 13.31 -14.58
N GLY A 37 -29.86 13.10 -14.35
CA GLY A 37 -30.80 12.60 -15.36
C GLY A 37 -30.80 11.08 -15.53
N THR A 38 -30.15 10.35 -14.62
CA THR A 38 -30.19 8.89 -14.56
C THR A 38 -30.65 8.44 -13.18
N LYS A 39 -31.05 7.19 -13.04
CA LYS A 39 -31.63 6.65 -11.80
C LYS A 39 -30.75 6.90 -10.58
N TYR A 40 -29.44 6.63 -10.67
CA TYR A 40 -28.56 6.70 -9.53
C TYR A 40 -27.94 8.08 -9.35
N SER A 41 -27.68 8.83 -10.40
CA SER A 41 -27.28 10.24 -10.28
C SER A 41 -28.39 11.09 -9.64
N ASP A 42 -29.65 10.86 -10.01
CA ASP A 42 -30.80 11.53 -9.41
C ASP A 42 -31.01 11.09 -7.95
N LEU A 43 -30.69 9.83 -7.61
CA LEU A 43 -30.68 9.35 -6.23
C LEU A 43 -29.61 10.07 -5.39
N ARG A 44 -28.39 10.29 -5.89
CA ARG A 44 -27.35 11.09 -5.23
C ARG A 44 -27.87 12.50 -4.96
N ILE A 45 -28.50 13.13 -5.97
CA ILE A 45 -29.06 14.49 -5.84
C ILE A 45 -30.15 14.50 -4.77
N LYS A 46 -31.02 13.51 -4.74
CA LYS A 46 -32.06 13.35 -3.70
C LYS A 46 -31.46 13.16 -2.30
N HIS A 47 -30.29 12.53 -2.18
CA HIS A 47 -29.55 12.37 -0.93
C HIS A 47 -28.83 13.66 -0.50
N GLY A 48 -28.97 14.77 -1.24
CA GLY A 48 -28.45 16.09 -0.89
C GLY A 48 -27.13 16.46 -1.54
N GLN A 49 -26.53 15.59 -2.34
CA GLN A 49 -25.29 15.86 -3.07
C GLN A 49 -25.59 16.15 -4.54
N LYS A 50 -25.65 17.43 -4.90
CA LYS A 50 -25.99 17.87 -6.26
C LYS A 50 -24.91 17.52 -7.27
N ASP A 51 -23.66 17.89 -6.97
CA ASP A 51 -22.55 17.71 -7.88
C ASP A 51 -21.96 16.29 -7.79
N PRO A 52 -21.41 15.72 -8.88
CA PRO A 52 -20.68 14.46 -8.84
C PRO A 52 -19.50 14.53 -7.86
N TYR A 53 -19.17 13.37 -7.27
CA TYR A 53 -17.96 13.26 -6.45
C TYR A 53 -16.68 13.28 -7.30
N GLY A 54 -16.76 12.82 -8.55
CA GLY A 54 -15.65 12.86 -9.49
C GLY A 54 -14.49 11.93 -9.12
N PHE A 55 -14.79 10.74 -8.59
CA PHE A 55 -13.75 9.77 -8.24
C PHE A 55 -13.04 9.27 -9.51
N LYS A 56 -11.72 9.36 -9.52
CA LYS A 56 -10.89 9.05 -10.69
C LYS A 56 -10.46 7.59 -10.73
N THR A 57 -10.02 7.03 -9.62
CA THR A 57 -9.42 5.70 -9.55
C THR A 57 -10.40 4.69 -8.97
N TRP A 58 -10.55 3.54 -9.65
CA TRP A 58 -11.52 2.51 -9.32
C TRP A 58 -10.87 1.13 -9.31
N CYS A 59 -10.94 0.41 -8.18
CA CYS A 59 -10.49 -0.96 -8.07
C CYS A 59 -11.58 -1.92 -8.55
N LEU A 60 -11.22 -2.85 -9.42
CA LEU A 60 -12.09 -3.88 -9.98
C LEU A 60 -12.10 -5.12 -9.07
N GLY A 61 -12.65 -5.00 -7.88
CA GLY A 61 -12.65 -6.02 -6.85
C GLY A 61 -11.59 -5.81 -5.79
N ASN A 62 -11.37 -6.82 -4.94
CA ASN A 62 -10.32 -6.90 -3.92
C ASN A 62 -9.95 -8.36 -3.71
N GLU A 63 -8.65 -8.69 -3.74
CA GLU A 63 -8.12 -10.04 -3.47
C GLU A 63 -8.90 -11.16 -4.16
N MET A 64 -9.14 -11.01 -5.45
CA MET A 64 -10.06 -11.88 -6.18
C MET A 64 -9.56 -13.31 -6.37
N ASP A 65 -8.29 -13.58 -6.13
CA ASP A 65 -7.64 -14.90 -6.08
C ASP A 65 -7.70 -15.55 -4.70
N GLY A 66 -8.00 -14.78 -3.63
CA GLY A 66 -7.95 -15.22 -2.25
C GLY A 66 -9.12 -16.13 -1.85
N PRO A 67 -8.88 -17.38 -1.43
CA PRO A 67 -9.95 -18.31 -1.06
C PRO A 67 -10.74 -17.89 0.20
N TRP A 68 -10.25 -16.92 0.94
CA TRP A 68 -10.95 -16.29 2.07
C TRP A 68 -12.03 -15.29 1.63
N GLN A 69 -11.97 -14.81 0.39
CA GLN A 69 -12.97 -13.90 -0.15
C GLN A 69 -14.21 -14.68 -0.64
N ILE A 70 -15.40 -14.25 -0.21
CA ILE A 70 -16.64 -14.79 -0.76
C ILE A 70 -16.80 -14.36 -2.21
N GLY A 71 -16.86 -15.34 -3.11
CA GLY A 71 -16.95 -15.09 -4.54
C GLY A 71 -15.60 -14.86 -5.22
N HIS A 72 -14.47 -15.31 -4.58
CA HIS A 72 -13.18 -15.40 -5.25
C HIS A 72 -13.30 -16.17 -6.57
N LYS A 73 -12.38 -15.99 -7.48
CA LYS A 73 -12.48 -16.48 -8.85
C LYS A 73 -11.17 -17.13 -9.30
N THR A 74 -11.29 -17.95 -10.32
CA THR A 74 -10.12 -18.34 -11.12
C THR A 74 -9.61 -17.13 -11.92
N MET A 75 -8.36 -17.18 -12.36
CA MET A 75 -7.73 -16.12 -13.13
C MET A 75 -8.49 -15.79 -14.43
N ASP A 76 -9.06 -16.82 -15.10
CA ASP A 76 -9.82 -16.64 -16.33
C ASP A 76 -11.19 -15.98 -16.05
N GLU A 77 -11.90 -16.44 -15.03
CA GLU A 77 -13.20 -15.88 -14.62
C GLU A 77 -13.06 -14.41 -14.21
N TYR A 78 -12.01 -14.11 -13.40
CA TYR A 78 -11.78 -12.75 -12.96
C TYR A 78 -11.29 -11.85 -14.10
N GLY A 79 -10.31 -12.30 -14.88
CA GLY A 79 -9.78 -11.52 -16.00
C GLY A 79 -10.88 -11.11 -16.99
N ARG A 80 -11.77 -12.05 -17.33
CA ARG A 80 -12.90 -11.76 -18.22
C ARG A 80 -13.92 -10.82 -17.59
N LEU A 81 -14.26 -11.01 -16.33
CA LEU A 81 -15.20 -10.14 -15.62
C LEU A 81 -14.66 -8.71 -15.46
N ALA A 82 -13.39 -8.57 -15.09
CA ALA A 82 -12.73 -7.27 -14.94
C ALA A 82 -12.67 -6.52 -16.27
N GLU A 83 -12.31 -7.20 -17.36
CA GLU A 83 -12.31 -6.64 -18.72
C GLU A 83 -13.66 -6.04 -19.09
N GLU A 84 -14.75 -6.82 -18.97
CA GLU A 84 -16.08 -6.36 -19.35
C GLU A 84 -16.60 -5.27 -18.40
N THR A 85 -16.24 -5.34 -17.12
CA THR A 85 -16.58 -4.28 -16.16
C THR A 85 -15.90 -2.97 -16.52
N ALA A 86 -14.59 -2.99 -16.82
CA ALA A 86 -13.84 -1.81 -17.23
C ALA A 86 -14.43 -1.18 -18.48
N LYS A 87 -14.76 -1.99 -19.50
CA LYS A 87 -15.40 -1.51 -20.72
C LYS A 87 -16.74 -0.82 -20.44
N ALA A 88 -17.61 -1.45 -19.65
CA ALA A 88 -18.93 -0.92 -19.33
C ALA A 88 -18.83 0.39 -18.52
N MET A 89 -17.95 0.46 -17.53
CA MET A 89 -17.76 1.65 -16.71
C MET A 89 -17.17 2.82 -17.54
N LYS A 90 -16.25 2.56 -18.48
CA LYS A 90 -15.70 3.59 -19.39
C LYS A 90 -16.77 4.21 -20.31
N LEU A 91 -17.88 3.52 -20.58
CA LEU A 91 -19.00 4.10 -21.34
C LEU A 91 -19.79 5.14 -20.52
N ILE A 92 -19.73 5.06 -19.19
CA ILE A 92 -20.38 6.02 -18.28
C ILE A 92 -19.45 7.23 -18.02
N ASP A 93 -18.19 6.96 -17.72
CA ASP A 93 -17.17 7.98 -17.48
C ASP A 93 -15.84 7.55 -18.10
N PRO A 94 -15.48 8.08 -19.30
CA PRO A 94 -14.22 7.71 -19.95
C PRO A 94 -12.96 8.24 -19.26
N SER A 95 -13.09 9.13 -18.28
CA SER A 95 -11.96 9.78 -17.61
C SER A 95 -11.40 8.98 -16.42
N ILE A 96 -12.08 7.93 -15.96
CA ILE A 96 -11.66 7.14 -14.80
C ILE A 96 -10.51 6.20 -15.14
N GLU A 97 -9.73 5.87 -14.13
CA GLU A 97 -8.62 4.91 -14.20
C GLU A 97 -8.95 3.67 -13.39
N PHE A 98 -8.41 2.53 -13.80
CA PHE A 98 -8.71 1.26 -13.16
C PHE A 98 -7.47 0.61 -12.53
N VAL A 99 -7.68 0.05 -11.34
CA VAL A 99 -6.79 -0.89 -10.69
C VAL A 99 -7.40 -2.29 -10.84
N VAL A 100 -6.68 -3.23 -11.41
CA VAL A 100 -7.05 -4.64 -11.47
C VAL A 100 -6.32 -5.44 -10.39
N CYS A 101 -6.97 -6.42 -9.75
CA CYS A 101 -6.34 -7.21 -8.70
C CYS A 101 -5.19 -8.06 -9.26
N GLY A 102 -4.00 -7.89 -8.69
CA GLY A 102 -2.93 -8.87 -8.74
C GLY A 102 -3.14 -9.96 -7.68
N SER A 103 -2.13 -10.77 -7.43
CA SER A 103 -2.14 -11.76 -6.35
C SER A 103 -2.27 -11.08 -4.99
N SER A 104 -3.07 -11.68 -4.11
CA SER A 104 -3.32 -11.18 -2.75
C SER A 104 -2.06 -11.13 -1.89
N ASN A 105 -1.04 -11.90 -2.23
CA ASN A 105 0.33 -11.82 -1.76
C ASN A 105 1.25 -12.67 -2.65
N LYS A 106 2.57 -12.55 -2.48
CA LYS A 106 3.55 -13.29 -3.28
C LYS A 106 3.57 -14.81 -3.03
N ASP A 107 3.01 -15.28 -1.91
CA ASP A 107 3.01 -16.71 -1.55
C ASP A 107 1.79 -17.45 -2.10
N MET A 108 0.92 -16.76 -2.85
CA MET A 108 -0.21 -17.38 -3.52
C MET A 108 0.26 -18.44 -4.53
N PRO A 109 -0.37 -19.62 -4.58
CA PRO A 109 0.02 -20.68 -5.53
C PRO A 109 -0.03 -20.27 -6.99
N THR A 110 -0.78 -19.21 -7.29
CA THR A 110 -0.97 -18.66 -8.63
C THR A 110 -0.11 -17.44 -8.91
N PHE A 111 0.77 -17.04 -7.98
CA PHE A 111 1.62 -15.87 -8.11
C PHE A 111 2.40 -15.85 -9.45
N ALA A 112 2.50 -14.68 -10.05
CA ALA A 112 3.00 -14.38 -11.40
C ALA A 112 2.17 -14.97 -12.55
N LEU A 113 1.58 -16.15 -12.39
CA LEU A 113 0.67 -16.73 -13.38
C LEU A 113 -0.68 -16.01 -13.40
N TRP A 114 -1.17 -15.61 -12.22
CA TRP A 114 -2.38 -14.80 -12.07
C TRP A 114 -2.25 -13.48 -12.83
N GLU A 115 -1.16 -12.78 -12.64
CA GLU A 115 -0.89 -11.50 -13.28
C GLU A 115 -0.82 -11.62 -14.81
N ASP A 116 -0.11 -12.63 -15.35
CA ASP A 116 -0.05 -12.85 -16.81
C ASP A 116 -1.45 -13.09 -17.39
N HIS A 117 -2.26 -13.95 -16.73
CA HIS A 117 -3.60 -14.27 -17.20
C HIS A 117 -4.56 -13.09 -17.13
N VAL A 118 -4.63 -12.44 -15.97
CA VAL A 118 -5.51 -11.29 -15.76
C VAL A 118 -5.15 -10.14 -16.69
N LEU A 119 -3.86 -9.81 -16.81
CA LEU A 119 -3.40 -8.77 -17.72
C LEU A 119 -3.55 -9.17 -19.20
N SER A 120 -3.55 -10.44 -19.53
CA SER A 120 -3.86 -10.89 -20.91
C SER A 120 -5.26 -10.47 -21.35
N HIS A 121 -6.22 -10.39 -20.43
CA HIS A 121 -7.56 -9.86 -20.68
C HIS A 121 -7.61 -8.33 -20.58
N THR A 122 -7.05 -7.77 -19.53
CA THR A 122 -7.37 -6.42 -19.03
C THR A 122 -6.38 -5.33 -19.44
N TYR A 123 -5.18 -5.67 -19.94
CA TYR A 123 -4.05 -4.73 -20.16
C TYR A 123 -4.43 -3.44 -20.89
N ASP A 124 -5.31 -3.55 -21.89
CA ASP A 124 -5.69 -2.41 -22.73
C ASP A 124 -6.69 -1.46 -22.02
N TYR A 125 -7.33 -1.92 -20.96
CA TYR A 125 -8.45 -1.23 -20.29
C TYR A 125 -8.10 -0.70 -18.89
N VAL A 126 -7.07 -1.27 -18.22
CA VAL A 126 -6.71 -0.91 -16.84
C VAL A 126 -5.40 -0.16 -16.79
N ASP A 127 -5.16 0.62 -15.77
CA ASP A 127 -4.03 1.53 -15.64
C ASP A 127 -3.01 1.03 -14.61
N TYR A 128 -3.49 0.29 -13.60
CA TYR A 128 -2.70 -0.21 -12.49
C TYR A 128 -3.01 -1.68 -12.20
N LEU A 129 -1.99 -2.39 -11.71
CA LEU A 129 -2.11 -3.72 -11.12
C LEU A 129 -1.90 -3.60 -9.61
N SER A 130 -2.83 -4.17 -8.81
CA SER A 130 -2.78 -4.15 -7.35
C SER A 130 -1.77 -5.15 -6.80
N LEU A 131 -1.09 -4.78 -5.70
CA LEU A 131 -0.23 -5.64 -4.89
C LEU A 131 -0.60 -5.50 -3.42
N HIS A 132 -0.60 -6.62 -2.68
CA HIS A 132 -0.81 -6.64 -1.24
C HIS A 132 0.30 -7.39 -0.53
N THR A 133 0.69 -6.96 0.66
CA THR A 133 1.58 -7.70 1.54
C THR A 133 1.42 -7.29 3.00
N TYR A 134 1.46 -8.28 3.89
CA TYR A 134 1.50 -8.08 5.33
C TYR A 134 2.65 -8.90 5.92
N TYR A 135 3.47 -8.25 6.74
CA TYR A 135 4.60 -8.89 7.40
C TYR A 135 4.37 -9.04 8.89
N GLY A 136 5.05 -10.01 9.50
CA GLY A 136 5.01 -10.24 10.94
C GLY A 136 6.25 -10.94 11.44
N ASN A 137 6.69 -10.59 12.66
CA ASN A 137 7.80 -11.23 13.35
C ASN A 137 7.30 -12.41 14.21
N ARG A 138 6.83 -13.48 13.55
CA ARG A 138 6.29 -14.67 14.24
C ARG A 138 7.38 -15.57 14.81
N SER A 139 8.63 -15.44 14.34
CA SER A 139 9.79 -16.19 14.83
C SER A 139 10.54 -15.49 15.96
N ASP A 140 10.15 -14.25 16.30
CA ASP A 140 10.86 -13.36 17.23
C ASP A 140 12.34 -13.15 16.85
N ASP A 141 12.61 -13.14 15.52
CA ASP A 141 13.91 -12.85 14.93
C ASP A 141 13.87 -11.47 14.26
N SER A 142 14.29 -10.44 15.00
CA SER A 142 14.26 -9.06 14.51
C SER A 142 15.21 -8.82 13.32
N ASN A 143 16.32 -9.57 13.20
CA ASN A 143 17.21 -9.46 12.03
C ASN A 143 16.49 -9.89 10.75
N ASP A 144 15.85 -11.08 10.78
CA ASP A 144 15.12 -11.60 9.65
C ASP A 144 13.86 -10.77 9.37
N PHE A 145 13.24 -10.23 10.42
CA PHE A 145 12.07 -9.36 10.28
C PHE A 145 12.39 -8.06 9.53
N LEU A 146 13.50 -7.41 9.83
CA LEU A 146 13.92 -6.20 9.11
C LEU A 146 14.33 -6.48 7.65
N ALA A 147 14.71 -7.71 7.33
CA ALA A 147 15.00 -8.14 5.96
C ALA A 147 13.75 -8.29 5.07
N LYS A 148 12.54 -8.26 5.64
CA LYS A 148 11.27 -8.34 4.87
C LYS A 148 11.08 -7.20 3.87
N SER A 149 11.82 -6.10 4.02
CA SER A 149 11.84 -5.04 3.00
C SER A 149 12.47 -5.51 1.68
N ASP A 150 13.47 -6.39 1.72
CA ASP A 150 14.10 -6.94 0.51
C ASP A 150 13.13 -7.89 -0.21
N ASP A 151 12.30 -8.59 0.56
CA ASP A 151 11.18 -9.39 0.08
C ASP A 151 10.12 -8.56 -0.68
N MET A 152 9.80 -7.37 -0.17
CA MET A 152 8.90 -6.43 -0.84
C MET A 152 9.51 -5.90 -2.13
N ASP A 153 10.80 -5.60 -2.14
CA ASP A 153 11.56 -5.14 -3.31
C ASP A 153 11.53 -6.21 -4.42
N GLU A 154 11.80 -7.48 -4.09
CA GLU A 154 11.74 -8.61 -5.01
C GLU A 154 10.33 -8.82 -5.56
N PHE A 155 9.29 -8.70 -4.71
CA PHE A 155 7.90 -8.79 -5.13
C PHE A 155 7.58 -7.74 -6.20
N ILE A 156 7.93 -6.48 -5.96
CA ILE A 156 7.71 -5.39 -6.92
C ILE A 156 8.46 -5.67 -8.23
N HIS A 157 9.73 -6.07 -8.19
CA HIS A 157 10.52 -6.40 -9.36
C HIS A 157 9.89 -7.53 -10.20
N THR A 158 9.43 -8.59 -9.54
CA THR A 158 8.79 -9.74 -10.21
C THR A 158 7.51 -9.29 -10.93
N ILE A 159 6.69 -8.47 -10.30
CA ILE A 159 5.46 -7.97 -10.91
C ILE A 159 5.74 -6.98 -12.05
N ILE A 160 6.75 -6.12 -11.92
CA ILE A 160 7.20 -5.26 -13.00
C ILE A 160 7.61 -6.10 -14.22
N ALA A 161 8.41 -7.14 -14.01
CA ALA A 161 8.85 -8.05 -15.07
C ALA A 161 7.67 -8.74 -15.75
N THR A 162 6.68 -9.20 -14.99
CA THR A 162 5.46 -9.83 -15.51
C THR A 162 4.63 -8.84 -16.33
N CYS A 163 4.45 -7.61 -15.84
CA CYS A 163 3.75 -6.55 -16.58
C CYS A 163 4.46 -6.24 -17.91
N ASP A 164 5.78 -6.15 -17.90
CA ASP A 164 6.58 -5.84 -19.08
C ASP A 164 6.61 -7.03 -20.10
N TYR A 165 6.55 -8.27 -19.60
CA TYR A 165 6.33 -9.45 -20.42
C TYR A 165 4.98 -9.38 -21.16
N VAL A 166 3.88 -9.09 -20.43
CA VAL A 166 2.56 -8.97 -21.07
C VAL A 166 2.52 -7.80 -22.04
N LYS A 167 3.14 -6.66 -21.71
CA LYS A 167 3.31 -5.53 -22.62
C LYS A 167 3.94 -5.95 -23.94
N ALA A 168 5.04 -6.71 -23.88
CA ALA A 168 5.74 -7.20 -25.06
C ALA A 168 4.88 -8.19 -25.87
N LYS A 169 4.22 -9.14 -25.19
CA LYS A 169 3.30 -10.13 -25.75
C LYS A 169 2.15 -9.46 -26.53
N LYS A 170 1.60 -8.38 -25.98
CA LYS A 170 0.52 -7.58 -26.60
C LYS A 170 1.03 -6.53 -27.60
N ARG A 171 2.33 -6.33 -27.71
CA ARG A 171 2.95 -5.26 -28.50
C ARG A 171 2.41 -3.88 -28.14
N SER A 172 2.05 -3.68 -26.87
CA SER A 172 1.52 -2.42 -26.36
C SER A 172 2.62 -1.39 -26.16
N LYS A 173 2.28 -0.11 -26.32
CA LYS A 173 3.15 1.02 -25.95
C LYS A 173 2.84 1.54 -24.54
N LYS A 174 1.71 1.12 -23.97
CA LYS A 174 1.27 1.49 -22.62
C LYS A 174 2.18 0.84 -21.57
N ASN A 175 2.50 1.56 -20.52
CA ASN A 175 3.10 0.98 -19.32
C ASN A 175 1.99 0.60 -18.34
N MET A 176 2.09 -0.56 -17.73
CA MET A 176 1.28 -0.93 -16.58
C MET A 176 1.96 -0.37 -15.34
N TYR A 177 1.25 0.44 -14.59
CA TYR A 177 1.70 0.91 -13.28
C TYR A 177 1.23 -0.02 -12.17
N LEU A 178 1.75 0.18 -10.97
CA LEU A 178 1.43 -0.63 -9.81
C LEU A 178 0.71 0.22 -8.75
N SER A 179 -0.29 -0.40 -8.13
CA SER A 179 -0.97 0.09 -6.95
C SER A 179 -0.64 -0.85 -5.79
N PHE A 180 0.26 -0.43 -4.91
CA PHE A 180 0.51 -1.18 -3.68
C PHE A 180 -0.50 -0.72 -2.63
N ASP A 181 -1.75 -1.15 -2.78
CA ASP A 181 -2.91 -0.57 -2.12
C ASP A 181 -3.30 -1.24 -0.81
N GLU A 182 -2.62 -2.36 -0.45
CA GLU A 182 -2.63 -2.88 0.91
C GLU A 182 -1.24 -3.33 1.34
N TRP A 183 -0.70 -2.73 2.40
CA TRP A 183 0.56 -3.16 2.99
C TRP A 183 0.64 -2.68 4.45
N ASN A 184 1.20 -3.50 5.33
CA ASN A 184 1.50 -3.14 6.70
C ASN A 184 2.27 -4.29 7.40
N VAL A 185 2.57 -4.08 8.67
CA VAL A 185 2.84 -5.13 9.66
C VAL A 185 1.50 -5.59 10.23
N TRP A 186 1.28 -6.90 10.33
CA TRP A 186 0.08 -7.46 10.93
C TRP A 186 0.33 -8.86 11.50
N TYR A 187 0.42 -8.97 12.81
CA TYR A 187 0.56 -10.26 13.49
C TYR A 187 0.28 -10.21 15.01
N HIS A 188 0.30 -9.03 15.63
CA HIS A 188 0.22 -8.90 17.09
C HIS A 188 -1.15 -9.31 17.65
N SER A 189 -2.23 -8.99 16.94
CA SER A 189 -3.60 -9.29 17.37
C SER A 189 -4.07 -10.69 17.01
N ASN A 190 -3.37 -11.42 16.12
CA ASN A 190 -3.86 -12.66 15.50
C ASN A 190 -4.39 -13.71 16.50
N ALA A 191 -3.73 -13.89 17.63
CA ALA A 191 -4.17 -14.87 18.65
C ALA A 191 -5.48 -14.45 19.32
N ALA A 192 -5.63 -13.15 19.62
CA ALA A 192 -6.84 -12.58 20.20
C ALA A 192 -8.00 -12.57 19.20
N ASP A 193 -7.71 -12.24 17.95
CA ASP A 193 -8.69 -12.24 16.86
C ASP A 193 -9.25 -13.64 16.62
N ASN A 194 -8.40 -14.66 16.61
CA ASN A 194 -8.82 -16.06 16.47
C ASN A 194 -9.68 -16.49 17.65
N ASP A 195 -9.32 -16.14 18.89
CA ASP A 195 -10.13 -16.45 20.07
C ASP A 195 -11.53 -15.81 19.98
N ILE A 196 -11.58 -14.54 19.58
CA ILE A 196 -12.86 -13.82 19.39
C ILE A 196 -13.71 -14.49 18.31
N THR A 197 -13.15 -14.81 17.17
CA THR A 197 -13.92 -15.34 16.03
C THR A 197 -14.35 -16.78 16.21
N GLU A 198 -13.53 -17.62 16.86
CA GLU A 198 -13.79 -19.04 17.03
C GLU A 198 -14.60 -19.35 18.31
N ASN A 199 -14.22 -18.73 19.43
CA ASN A 199 -14.79 -19.06 20.75
C ASN A 199 -15.86 -18.07 21.20
N HIS A 200 -15.82 -16.82 20.70
CA HIS A 200 -16.74 -15.76 21.10
C HIS A 200 -17.37 -15.02 19.91
N PRO A 201 -17.93 -15.74 18.91
CA PRO A 201 -18.47 -15.11 17.68
C PRO A 201 -19.69 -14.24 17.96
N TRP A 202 -20.01 -13.37 17.00
CA TRP A 202 -21.21 -12.53 16.99
C TRP A 202 -21.27 -11.46 18.09
N GLN A 203 -20.13 -11.05 18.61
CA GLN A 203 -20.06 -9.89 19.50
C GLN A 203 -20.37 -8.60 18.74
N ILE A 204 -20.89 -7.59 19.44
CA ILE A 204 -21.10 -6.26 18.88
C ILE A 204 -19.79 -5.48 18.95
N ALA A 205 -19.22 -5.12 17.80
CA ALA A 205 -18.00 -4.33 17.66
C ALA A 205 -16.84 -4.87 18.54
N PRO A 206 -16.44 -6.15 18.38
CA PRO A 206 -15.30 -6.68 19.10
C PRO A 206 -13.99 -6.00 18.66
N PRO A 207 -12.95 -5.95 19.53
CA PRO A 207 -11.65 -5.37 19.20
C PRO A 207 -10.85 -6.31 18.27
N LEU A 208 -11.21 -6.35 16.98
CA LEU A 208 -10.53 -7.17 15.96
C LEU A 208 -9.48 -6.33 15.24
N LEU A 209 -8.33 -6.96 14.93
CA LEU A 209 -7.24 -6.34 14.17
C LEU A 209 -6.66 -5.08 14.85
N GLU A 210 -6.74 -5.02 16.17
CA GLU A 210 -6.20 -3.90 16.95
C GLU A 210 -4.75 -4.18 17.36
N ASP A 211 -3.85 -4.26 16.37
CA ASP A 211 -2.42 -4.47 16.59
C ASP A 211 -1.81 -3.34 17.41
N ILE A 212 -0.95 -3.72 18.36
CA ILE A 212 -0.15 -2.80 19.17
C ILE A 212 1.28 -2.83 18.65
N TYR A 213 1.65 -1.79 17.95
CA TYR A 213 2.94 -1.68 17.29
C TYR A 213 4.06 -1.27 18.23
N ASN A 214 5.23 -1.88 18.02
CA ASN A 214 6.46 -1.59 18.72
C ASN A 214 7.48 -0.86 17.82
N PHE A 215 8.72 -0.71 18.28
CA PHE A 215 9.74 0.03 17.57
C PHE A 215 10.29 -0.74 16.35
N GLU A 216 10.43 -2.08 16.41
CA GLU A 216 10.88 -2.85 15.24
C GLU A 216 9.87 -2.79 14.09
N ASP A 217 8.55 -2.69 14.40
CA ASP A 217 7.51 -2.48 13.39
C ASP A 217 7.69 -1.13 12.69
N ALA A 218 8.04 -0.08 13.47
CA ALA A 218 8.31 1.24 12.88
C ALA A 218 9.53 1.23 11.96
N LEU A 219 10.58 0.49 12.31
CA LEU A 219 11.75 0.32 11.45
C LEU A 219 11.36 -0.39 10.15
N LEU A 220 10.60 -1.49 10.21
CA LEU A 220 10.16 -2.20 9.01
C LEU A 220 9.24 -1.34 8.15
N VAL A 221 8.28 -0.61 8.74
CA VAL A 221 7.42 0.32 7.98
C VAL A 221 8.27 1.41 7.30
N GLY A 222 9.31 1.91 7.97
CA GLY A 222 10.27 2.84 7.38
C GLY A 222 11.00 2.25 6.17
N LEU A 223 11.45 1.00 6.28
CA LEU A 223 12.11 0.25 5.20
C LEU A 223 11.15 0.00 4.02
N MET A 224 9.91 -0.41 4.29
CA MET A 224 8.89 -0.59 3.25
C MET A 224 8.61 0.72 2.50
N LEU A 225 8.56 1.86 3.20
CA LEU A 225 8.41 3.18 2.58
C LEU A 225 9.62 3.55 1.71
N ILE A 226 10.84 3.22 2.12
CA ILE A 226 12.05 3.39 1.30
C ILE A 226 11.93 2.60 0.00
N VAL A 227 11.51 1.34 0.06
CA VAL A 227 11.28 0.50 -1.12
C VAL A 227 10.22 1.11 -2.04
N LEU A 228 9.08 1.53 -1.50
CA LEU A 228 7.99 2.15 -2.28
C LEU A 228 8.43 3.45 -2.98
N ILE A 229 9.21 4.30 -2.28
CA ILE A 229 9.76 5.53 -2.88
C ILE A 229 10.78 5.18 -3.97
N ARG A 230 11.63 4.18 -3.76
CA ARG A 230 12.63 3.71 -4.73
C ARG A 230 11.96 3.28 -6.05
N HIS A 231 10.82 2.62 -5.96
CA HIS A 231 10.04 2.14 -7.11
C HIS A 231 8.97 3.11 -7.62
N SER A 232 9.03 4.39 -7.25
CA SER A 232 8.01 5.39 -7.63
C SER A 232 7.89 5.66 -9.14
N ASP A 233 8.82 5.17 -9.95
CA ASP A 233 8.71 5.14 -11.41
C ASP A 233 7.58 4.20 -11.88
N ARG A 234 7.33 3.11 -11.16
CA ARG A 234 6.31 2.10 -11.49
C ARG A 234 5.18 2.04 -10.45
N VAL A 235 5.47 2.14 -9.15
CA VAL A 235 4.48 2.20 -8.07
C VAL A 235 3.94 3.62 -7.96
N LYS A 236 2.70 3.84 -8.40
CA LYS A 236 2.06 5.17 -8.42
C LYS A 236 1.07 5.38 -7.29
N VAL A 237 0.62 4.31 -6.68
CA VAL A 237 -0.28 4.32 -5.52
C VAL A 237 0.34 3.44 -4.44
N ALA A 238 0.33 3.91 -3.20
CA ALA A 238 0.74 3.15 -2.03
C ALA A 238 -0.16 3.52 -0.85
N CYS A 239 -0.97 2.56 -0.37
CA CYS A 239 -1.93 2.79 0.69
C CYS A 239 -1.64 1.89 1.89
N LEU A 240 -1.30 2.50 3.02
CA LEU A 240 -1.18 1.76 4.28
C LEU A 240 -2.55 1.22 4.72
N ALA A 241 -2.64 -0.04 5.00
CA ALA A 241 -3.83 -0.68 5.54
C ALA A 241 -3.69 -0.91 7.07
N GLN A 242 -4.44 -0.19 7.94
CA GLN A 242 -5.36 0.88 7.60
C GLN A 242 -4.94 2.16 8.33
N LEU A 243 -5.84 3.11 8.57
CA LEU A 243 -5.44 4.39 9.15
C LEU A 243 -5.81 4.53 10.64
N ILE A 244 -6.99 4.04 11.04
CA ILE A 244 -7.54 4.24 12.40
C ILE A 244 -8.06 2.93 12.95
N ASN A 245 -7.63 2.55 14.15
CA ASN A 245 -7.98 1.41 14.99
C ASN A 245 -7.60 0.03 14.41
N VAL A 246 -7.89 -0.25 13.17
CA VAL A 246 -7.68 -1.55 12.52
C VAL A 246 -6.30 -1.59 11.89
N ILE A 247 -5.37 -2.40 12.44
CA ILE A 247 -3.94 -2.47 12.03
C ILE A 247 -3.38 -1.08 11.69
N ALA A 248 -3.55 -0.14 12.62
CA ALA A 248 -3.51 1.28 12.29
C ALA A 248 -2.43 2.08 13.03
N PRO A 249 -1.85 3.10 12.39
CA PRO A 249 -0.92 4.03 13.05
C PRO A 249 -1.59 4.94 14.09
N ILE A 250 -2.94 5.05 14.06
CA ILE A 250 -3.70 5.89 14.99
C ILE A 250 -4.77 5.06 15.68
N MET A 251 -4.80 5.12 17.00
CA MET A 251 -5.80 4.46 17.84
C MET A 251 -6.68 5.49 18.54
N THR A 252 -7.92 5.09 18.86
CA THR A 252 -8.87 5.90 19.62
C THR A 252 -9.31 5.16 20.86
N ASP A 253 -9.53 5.90 21.96
CA ASP A 253 -10.09 5.33 23.18
C ASP A 253 -11.59 5.05 22.97
N PRO A 254 -12.04 3.78 23.14
CA PRO A 254 -13.46 3.43 23.01
C PRO A 254 -14.35 4.13 24.04
N ASN A 255 -13.79 4.64 25.14
CA ASN A 255 -14.51 5.37 26.17
C ASN A 255 -14.53 6.90 25.94
N GLY A 256 -14.05 7.37 24.79
CA GLY A 256 -14.04 8.79 24.45
C GLY A 256 -12.86 9.58 25.03
N GLY A 257 -11.78 8.91 25.46
CA GLY A 257 -10.57 9.50 26.04
C GLY A 257 -9.63 10.18 25.05
N GLY A 258 -9.94 10.16 23.75
CA GLY A 258 -9.11 10.79 22.73
C GLY A 258 -8.51 9.81 21.74
N SER A 259 -7.37 10.18 21.15
CA SER A 259 -6.62 9.34 20.22
C SER A 259 -5.13 9.44 20.48
N TRP A 260 -4.39 8.39 20.14
CA TRP A 260 -2.93 8.38 20.20
C TRP A 260 -2.32 7.82 18.93
N LYS A 261 -1.04 8.14 18.71
CA LYS A 261 -0.24 7.68 17.59
C LYS A 261 0.60 6.49 18.03
N GLN A 262 0.62 5.44 17.23
CA GLN A 262 1.50 4.30 17.43
C GLN A 262 2.88 4.53 16.79
N THR A 263 3.84 3.66 17.01
CA THR A 263 5.22 3.80 16.51
C THR A 263 5.29 3.91 15.00
N ILE A 264 4.49 3.14 14.26
CA ILE A 264 4.44 3.15 12.77
C ILE A 264 3.88 4.45 12.18
N PHE A 265 3.26 5.31 13.00
CA PHE A 265 2.78 6.62 12.55
C PHE A 265 3.93 7.51 12.06
N TYR A 266 5.08 7.47 12.74
CA TYR A 266 6.16 8.43 12.52
C TYR A 266 6.88 8.23 11.18
N PRO A 267 7.33 7.02 10.79
CA PRO A 267 7.92 6.83 9.48
C PRO A 267 6.95 7.17 8.35
N PHE A 268 5.66 6.83 8.48
CA PHE A 268 4.64 7.18 7.49
C PHE A 268 4.44 8.70 7.39
N MET A 269 4.34 9.39 8.53
CA MET A 269 4.23 10.86 8.58
C MET A 269 5.43 11.53 7.90
N HIS A 270 6.65 11.05 8.18
CA HIS A 270 7.87 11.63 7.60
C HIS A 270 7.90 11.40 6.08
N ALA A 271 7.62 10.19 5.59
CA ALA A 271 7.53 9.92 4.16
C ALA A 271 6.46 10.77 3.48
N SER A 272 5.28 10.90 4.07
CA SER A 272 4.19 11.74 3.54
C SER A 272 4.56 13.23 3.49
N LYS A 273 5.32 13.72 4.46
CA LYS A 273 5.68 15.14 4.58
C LYS A 273 6.89 15.52 3.73
N TYR A 274 7.91 14.66 3.71
CA TYR A 274 9.21 14.96 3.11
C TYR A 274 9.52 14.14 1.84
N GLY A 275 8.79 13.06 1.57
CA GLY A 275 8.97 12.21 0.39
C GLY A 275 8.28 12.74 -0.87
N ARG A 276 8.18 14.06 -1.04
CA ARG A 276 7.51 14.69 -2.19
C ARG A 276 8.52 15.32 -3.13
N GLY A 277 8.52 14.88 -4.39
CA GLY A 277 9.44 15.37 -5.41
C GLY A 277 9.87 14.25 -6.35
N VAL A 278 11.12 14.29 -6.79
CA VAL A 278 11.73 13.29 -7.66
C VAL A 278 12.54 12.33 -6.81
N ALA A 279 12.21 11.03 -6.87
CA ALA A 279 12.98 10.00 -6.22
C ALA A 279 14.35 9.87 -6.90
N LEU A 280 15.41 9.88 -6.10
CA LEU A 280 16.78 9.71 -6.54
C LEU A 280 17.23 8.29 -6.16
N GLN A 281 18.11 7.71 -6.98
CA GLN A 281 18.75 6.43 -6.67
C GLN A 281 20.15 6.67 -6.14
N PRO A 282 20.37 6.70 -4.80
CA PRO A 282 21.70 6.80 -4.24
C PRO A 282 22.48 5.51 -4.50
N VAL A 283 23.77 5.66 -4.71
CA VAL A 283 24.70 4.52 -4.67
C VAL A 283 25.07 4.29 -3.20
N ILE A 284 24.62 3.17 -2.66
CA ILE A 284 24.83 2.81 -1.25
C ILE A 284 26.00 1.86 -1.17
N SER A 285 26.95 2.13 -0.26
CA SER A 285 28.00 1.21 0.15
C SER A 285 27.88 1.02 1.65
N SER A 286 27.58 -0.17 2.07
CA SER A 286 27.32 -0.55 3.46
C SER A 286 28.02 -1.85 3.81
N THR A 287 28.27 -2.07 5.07
CA THR A 287 28.54 -3.40 5.61
C THR A 287 27.31 -4.27 5.47
N GLU A 288 27.48 -5.57 5.64
CA GLU A 288 26.42 -6.59 5.52
C GLU A 288 26.42 -7.51 6.74
N HIS A 289 25.28 -8.11 7.02
CA HIS A 289 25.15 -9.15 8.03
C HIS A 289 24.24 -10.28 7.54
N GLU A 290 24.42 -11.46 8.13
CA GLU A 290 23.62 -12.64 7.82
C GLU A 290 22.31 -12.65 8.60
N THR A 291 21.23 -13.06 7.93
CA THR A 291 19.91 -13.32 8.50
C THR A 291 19.54 -14.79 8.36
N SER A 292 18.56 -15.24 9.12
CA SER A 292 18.14 -16.64 9.14
C SER A 292 17.35 -17.06 7.89
N GLY A 293 16.63 -16.16 7.25
CA GLY A 293 15.73 -16.46 6.14
C GLY A 293 16.07 -15.75 4.83
N HIS A 294 16.82 -14.63 4.87
CA HIS A 294 17.09 -13.79 3.69
C HIS A 294 18.58 -13.76 3.29
N GLY A 295 19.44 -14.57 3.96
CA GLY A 295 20.90 -14.56 3.68
C GLY A 295 21.57 -13.25 4.11
N SER A 296 22.57 -12.82 3.34
CA SER A 296 23.31 -11.58 3.61
C SER A 296 22.52 -10.37 3.14
N ILE A 297 22.31 -9.40 4.03
CA ILE A 297 21.63 -8.13 3.74
C ILE A 297 22.53 -6.95 4.12
N THR A 298 22.31 -5.81 3.47
CA THR A 298 23.02 -4.56 3.81
C THR A 298 22.59 -4.03 5.17
N ASP A 299 23.53 -3.47 5.94
CA ASP A 299 23.22 -2.85 7.24
C ASP A 299 22.41 -1.55 7.09
N VAL A 300 22.55 -0.86 5.95
CA VAL A 300 21.83 0.40 5.68
C VAL A 300 21.00 0.29 4.44
N GLU A 301 19.73 0.64 4.58
CA GLU A 301 18.83 0.92 3.48
C GLU A 301 18.52 2.42 3.42
N ALA A 302 18.54 2.99 2.21
CA ALA A 302 18.26 4.41 2.04
C ALA A 302 17.65 4.74 0.67
N VAL A 303 16.94 5.87 0.63
CA VAL A 303 16.47 6.52 -0.60
C VAL A 303 16.56 8.02 -0.40
N ALA A 304 16.68 8.77 -1.49
CA ALA A 304 16.65 10.23 -1.45
C ALA A 304 15.54 10.77 -2.36
N VAL A 305 15.00 11.94 -1.99
CA VAL A 305 13.97 12.64 -2.77
C VAL A 305 14.39 14.09 -2.92
N TYR A 306 14.37 14.59 -4.15
CA TYR A 306 14.62 15.98 -4.46
C TYR A 306 13.29 16.72 -4.69
N ASN A 307 13.04 17.71 -3.87
CA ASN A 307 11.93 18.64 -4.04
C ASN A 307 12.41 19.89 -4.77
N GLU A 308 12.08 20.02 -6.03
CA GLU A 308 12.53 21.12 -6.87
C GLU A 308 11.93 22.48 -6.45
N GLU A 309 10.67 22.49 -5.98
CA GLU A 309 9.99 23.72 -5.56
C GLU A 309 10.61 24.34 -4.30
N LYS A 310 11.10 23.48 -3.41
CA LYS A 310 11.71 23.90 -2.14
C LYS A 310 13.23 23.95 -2.19
N GLU A 311 13.82 23.45 -3.27
CA GLU A 311 15.26 23.23 -3.38
C GLU A 311 15.83 22.41 -2.21
N GLU A 312 15.13 21.33 -1.84
CA GLU A 312 15.47 20.46 -0.71
C GLU A 312 15.77 19.04 -1.18
N VAL A 313 16.77 18.41 -0.58
CA VAL A 313 17.01 16.97 -0.69
C VAL A 313 16.70 16.33 0.65
N THR A 314 15.79 15.39 0.65
CA THR A 314 15.47 14.56 1.83
C THR A 314 16.09 13.18 1.65
N ILE A 315 16.81 12.71 2.65
CA ILE A 315 17.37 11.35 2.69
C ILE A 315 16.61 10.59 3.77
N PHE A 316 16.01 9.46 3.41
CA PHE A 316 15.45 8.49 4.34
C PHE A 316 16.45 7.35 4.46
N ALA A 317 16.82 6.98 5.67
CA ALA A 317 17.75 5.89 5.93
C ALA A 317 17.34 5.11 7.17
N VAL A 318 17.54 3.79 7.14
CA VAL A 318 17.34 2.89 8.29
C VAL A 318 18.59 2.07 8.49
N ASN A 319 19.09 2.05 9.73
CA ASN A 319 20.09 1.10 10.19
C ASN A 319 19.39 -0.23 10.55
N ARG A 320 19.74 -1.31 9.85
CA ARG A 320 19.23 -2.67 10.10
C ARG A 320 20.15 -3.49 11.01
N ASN A 321 21.35 -2.97 11.31
CA ASN A 321 22.28 -3.64 12.23
C ASN A 321 21.82 -3.43 13.68
N LEU A 322 21.43 -4.51 14.35
CA LEU A 322 20.92 -4.47 15.72
C LEU A 322 22.01 -4.36 16.80
N LYS A 323 23.28 -4.31 16.42
CA LYS A 323 24.41 -4.37 17.35
C LYS A 323 25.31 -3.15 17.29
N GLU A 324 25.35 -2.48 16.15
CA GLU A 324 26.31 -1.41 15.91
C GLU A 324 25.66 -0.13 15.39
N ASP A 325 26.10 0.99 15.89
CA ASP A 325 25.80 2.30 15.33
C ASP A 325 26.49 2.47 13.98
N ILE A 326 25.81 3.11 13.04
CA ILE A 326 26.36 3.33 11.70
C ILE A 326 26.54 4.82 11.43
N VAL A 327 27.72 5.18 10.97
CA VAL A 327 28.01 6.53 10.50
C VAL A 327 27.57 6.66 9.03
N LEU A 328 26.53 7.44 8.78
CA LEU A 328 26.06 7.74 7.44
C LEU A 328 26.88 8.87 6.82
N ASN A 329 27.77 8.56 5.88
CA ASN A 329 28.51 9.52 5.09
C ASN A 329 27.79 9.77 3.76
N THR A 330 27.32 11.00 3.56
CA THR A 330 26.52 11.35 2.37
C THR A 330 27.34 12.24 1.43
N ASP A 331 27.59 11.79 0.21
CA ASP A 331 28.18 12.59 -0.86
C ASP A 331 27.11 13.37 -1.62
N VAL A 332 27.02 14.65 -1.37
CA VAL A 332 26.04 15.56 -1.98
C VAL A 332 26.69 16.57 -2.94
N ARG A 333 27.85 16.26 -3.53
CA ARG A 333 28.58 17.16 -4.45
C ARG A 333 27.74 17.63 -5.65
N SER A 334 26.74 16.84 -6.06
CA SER A 334 25.81 17.24 -7.11
C SER A 334 24.85 18.37 -6.68
N PHE A 335 24.81 18.70 -5.38
CA PHE A 335 23.97 19.74 -4.79
C PHE A 335 24.86 20.83 -4.16
N GLU A 336 25.64 21.50 -4.99
CA GLU A 336 26.59 22.52 -4.53
C GLU A 336 25.87 23.64 -3.74
N GLY A 337 26.42 23.98 -2.59
CA GLY A 337 25.85 25.02 -1.71
C GLY A 337 24.77 24.50 -0.72
N TYR A 338 24.36 23.26 -0.83
CA TYR A 338 23.41 22.66 0.14
C TYR A 338 24.09 22.43 1.49
N ARG A 339 23.31 22.56 2.55
CA ARG A 339 23.72 22.27 3.93
C ARG A 339 22.64 21.47 4.63
N VAL A 340 23.01 20.74 5.67
CA VAL A 340 22.03 20.07 6.54
C VAL A 340 21.15 21.14 7.21
N ALA A 341 19.86 21.11 6.93
CA ALA A 341 18.87 21.99 7.50
C ALA A 341 18.19 21.37 8.74
N GLU A 342 17.93 20.08 8.69
CA GLU A 342 17.25 19.33 9.74
C GLU A 342 17.79 17.88 9.77
N HIS A 343 17.88 17.29 10.97
CA HIS A 343 18.20 15.89 11.17
C HIS A 343 17.19 15.32 12.16
N ILE A 344 16.33 14.41 11.72
CA ILE A 344 15.30 13.78 12.53
C ILE A 344 15.70 12.33 12.72
N VAL A 345 15.75 11.89 13.97
CA VAL A 345 16.10 10.50 14.34
C VAL A 345 14.90 9.89 15.06
N LEU A 346 14.56 8.66 14.70
CA LEU A 346 13.67 7.79 15.44
C LEU A 346 14.54 6.64 15.98
N GLU A 347 14.77 6.63 17.29
CA GLU A 347 15.69 5.70 17.94
C GLU A 347 15.12 5.14 19.24
N SER A 348 15.51 3.92 19.60
CA SER A 348 15.23 3.29 20.88
C SER A 348 16.24 2.16 21.13
N ASP A 349 16.67 2.00 22.37
CA ASP A 349 17.45 0.85 22.84
C ASP A 349 16.60 -0.41 23.01
N ASP A 350 15.25 -0.27 23.00
CA ASP A 350 14.30 -1.36 23.14
C ASP A 350 13.46 -1.49 21.86
N LEU A 351 13.71 -2.54 21.08
CA LEU A 351 12.97 -2.84 19.85
C LEU A 351 11.48 -3.17 20.13
N LYS A 352 11.15 -3.61 21.33
CA LYS A 352 9.78 -3.96 21.72
C LYS A 352 9.02 -2.80 22.38
N LEU A 353 9.62 -1.61 22.45
CA LEU A 353 8.97 -0.42 23.00
C LEU A 353 7.73 -0.04 22.17
N SER A 354 6.60 0.07 22.84
CA SER A 354 5.34 0.60 22.27
C SER A 354 4.96 1.93 22.90
N LEU A 355 4.13 2.73 22.21
CA LEU A 355 3.72 4.07 22.68
C LEU A 355 2.37 4.09 23.42
N ILE A 356 1.86 2.94 23.86
CA ILE A 356 0.57 2.84 24.56
C ILE A 356 0.59 3.56 25.91
N HIS A 357 1.73 3.67 26.56
CA HIS A 357 1.87 4.15 27.93
C HIS A 357 2.54 5.53 28.05
N ILE A 358 2.60 6.31 26.99
CA ILE A 358 3.18 7.67 27.04
C ILE A 358 2.09 8.72 27.27
#